data_a4edc32c12f5dbefe2b328a740a4a42e
#
_entry.id   a4edc32c12f5dbefe2b328a740a4a42e
#
_cell.length_a   1.000
_cell.length_b   1.000
_cell.length_c   1.000
_cell.angle_alpha   90.00
_cell.angle_beta   90.00
_cell.angle_gamma   90.00
#
_symmetry.space_group_name_H-M   'P 1'
#
loop_
_entity.id
_entity.type
_entity.pdbx_description
1 polymer ?
#
loop_
_entity_poly.entity_id
_entity_poly.type
_entity_poly.pdbx_seq_one_letter_code
_entity_poly.pdbx_strand_id
1 'polypeptide(L)'
;IFVDFHAEAPSEKGAMGHHLDGRVSAVGGTHQHDPTADGHILPGGTAYQTDAGMCGDYNSIIGMNKEPILERFLGMKSKTKFSPALGEATLCGVVIESDSETGLAKTIEPIKIGGVFGK
;
A
#
# COMPACT_ATOMS: atom_id res chain seq x y z
N ILE A 1 2.29 9.99 -16.03
CA ILE A 1 3.33 9.73 -15.01
C ILE A 1 2.69 9.12 -13.78
N PHE A 2 3.20 7.98 -13.33
CA PHE A 2 2.86 7.37 -12.05
C PHE A 2 4.06 7.52 -11.10
N VAL A 3 3.79 7.98 -9.88
CA VAL A 3 4.83 8.13 -8.84
C VAL A 3 4.60 7.09 -7.74
N ASP A 4 5.53 6.16 -7.59
CA ASP A 4 5.59 5.26 -6.44
C ASP A 4 6.44 5.94 -5.37
N PHE A 5 5.80 6.38 -4.29
CA PHE A 5 6.46 7.12 -3.24
C PHE A 5 6.59 6.27 -1.97
N HIS A 6 7.77 5.73 -1.77
CA HIS A 6 8.07 4.92 -0.59
C HIS A 6 8.47 5.81 0.58
N ALA A 7 7.59 5.94 1.56
CA ALA A 7 7.81 6.78 2.74
C ALA A 7 7.08 6.20 3.95
N GLU A 8 7.60 6.45 5.14
CA GLU A 8 7.03 5.96 6.37
C GLU A 8 5.74 6.70 6.75
N ALA A 9 5.79 8.04 6.78
CA ALA A 9 4.70 8.83 7.32
C ALA A 9 3.58 9.08 6.28
N PRO A 10 2.31 8.84 6.63
CA PRO A 10 1.18 9.21 5.76
C PRO A 10 1.17 10.70 5.39
N SER A 11 1.62 11.57 6.31
CA SER A 11 1.71 13.01 6.05
C SER A 11 2.70 13.36 4.93
N GLU A 12 3.83 12.66 4.85
CA GLU A 12 4.79 12.85 3.76
C GLU A 12 4.20 12.41 2.43
N LYS A 13 3.49 11.29 2.42
CA LYS A 13 2.84 10.76 1.22
C LYS A 13 1.74 11.70 0.75
N GLY A 14 0.88 12.16 1.65
CA GLY A 14 -0.18 13.12 1.35
C GLY A 14 0.39 14.44 0.83
N ALA A 15 1.45 14.93 1.44
CA ALA A 15 2.12 16.15 0.99
C ALA A 15 2.66 16.00 -0.43
N MET A 16 3.27 14.87 -0.76
CA MET A 16 3.75 14.59 -2.12
C MET A 16 2.57 14.53 -3.10
N GLY A 17 1.49 13.85 -2.73
CA GLY A 17 0.28 13.79 -3.56
C GLY A 17 -0.26 15.17 -3.89
N HIS A 18 -0.46 16.02 -2.89
CA HIS A 18 -0.96 17.37 -3.09
C HIS A 18 0.03 18.27 -3.83
N HIS A 19 1.33 18.10 -3.58
CA HIS A 19 2.37 18.85 -4.31
C HIS A 19 2.34 18.57 -5.81
N LEU A 20 2.09 17.31 -6.18
CA LEU A 20 2.06 16.87 -7.57
C LEU A 20 0.66 16.89 -8.19
N ASP A 21 -0.37 17.26 -7.41
CA ASP A 21 -1.75 17.22 -7.87
C ASP A 21 -1.95 18.07 -9.12
N GLY A 22 -2.52 17.46 -10.15
CA GLY A 22 -2.71 18.07 -11.46
C GLY A 22 -1.50 18.00 -12.39
N ARG A 23 -0.37 17.47 -11.93
CA ARG A 23 0.87 17.37 -12.72
C ARG A 23 1.27 15.95 -13.06
N VAL A 24 0.72 14.97 -12.37
CA VAL A 24 0.96 13.53 -12.63
C VAL A 24 -0.37 12.78 -12.63
N SER A 25 -0.37 11.59 -13.23
CA SER A 25 -1.58 10.76 -13.28
C SER A 25 -1.95 10.22 -11.90
N ALA A 26 -0.95 9.78 -11.14
CA ALA A 26 -1.19 9.20 -9.82
C ALA A 26 0.04 9.26 -8.93
N VAL A 27 -0.21 9.28 -7.63
CA VAL A 27 0.79 9.06 -6.58
C VAL A 27 0.30 7.91 -5.70
N GLY A 28 1.04 6.82 -5.68
CA GLY A 28 0.77 5.65 -4.83
C GLY A 28 1.85 5.51 -3.77
N GLY A 29 1.44 5.44 -2.51
CA GLY A 29 2.36 5.19 -1.41
C GLY A 29 2.65 3.72 -1.23
N THR A 30 3.82 3.45 -0.67
CA THR A 30 4.27 2.12 -0.26
C THR A 30 5.02 2.25 1.07
N HIS A 31 5.21 1.18 1.78
CA HIS A 31 5.95 1.01 3.03
C HIS A 31 5.16 0.33 4.15
N GLN A 32 3.89 0.67 4.33
CA GLN A 32 3.12 0.24 5.50
C GLN A 32 2.79 -1.25 5.49
N HIS A 33 2.86 -1.91 4.33
CA HIS A 33 2.47 -3.29 4.08
C HIS A 33 0.95 -3.54 4.16
N ASP A 34 0.17 -2.56 4.58
CA ASP A 34 -1.29 -2.67 4.67
C ASP A 34 -1.95 -1.69 3.68
N PRO A 35 -2.93 -2.15 2.90
CA PRO A 35 -3.62 -1.27 1.96
C PRO A 35 -4.49 -0.27 2.72
N THR A 36 -4.33 1.00 2.41
CA THR A 36 -5.15 2.05 3.02
C THR A 36 -6.46 2.24 2.27
N ALA A 37 -7.45 2.76 2.97
CA ALA A 37 -8.81 2.88 2.44
C ALA A 37 -9.08 4.21 1.73
N ASP A 38 -8.05 5.03 1.52
CA ASP A 38 -8.17 6.42 1.08
C ASP A 38 -7.96 6.62 -0.43
N GLY A 39 -8.05 5.59 -1.25
CA GLY A 39 -7.93 5.74 -2.70
C GLY A 39 -8.97 6.72 -3.25
N HIS A 40 -8.53 7.85 -3.81
CA HIS A 40 -9.40 8.88 -4.35
C HIS A 40 -8.66 9.77 -5.35
N ILE A 41 -9.41 10.60 -6.05
CA ILE A 41 -8.86 11.58 -6.98
C ILE A 41 -8.79 12.92 -6.27
N LEU A 42 -7.60 13.52 -6.25
CA LEU A 42 -7.35 14.83 -5.66
C LEU A 42 -8.02 15.93 -6.48
N PRO A 43 -8.24 17.12 -5.90
CA PRO A 43 -8.96 18.20 -6.58
C PRO A 43 -8.39 18.60 -7.95
N GLY A 44 -7.09 18.45 -8.16
CA GLY A 44 -6.44 18.77 -9.45
C GLY A 44 -6.44 17.64 -10.45
N GLY A 45 -6.95 16.45 -10.10
CA GLY A 45 -7.10 15.32 -11.00
C GLY A 45 -6.07 14.21 -10.87
N THR A 46 -5.15 14.28 -9.92
CA THR A 46 -4.21 13.21 -9.64
C THR A 46 -4.85 12.15 -8.74
N ALA A 47 -4.78 10.89 -9.12
CA ALA A 47 -5.21 9.79 -8.24
C ALA A 47 -4.21 9.61 -7.09
N TYR A 48 -4.71 9.32 -5.89
CA TYR A 48 -3.87 9.17 -4.72
C TYR A 48 -4.35 8.04 -3.81
N GLN A 49 -3.41 7.29 -3.28
CA GLN A 49 -3.64 6.35 -2.19
C GLN A 49 -2.41 6.34 -1.28
N THR A 50 -2.63 6.41 0.03
CA THR A 50 -1.53 6.48 1.01
C THR A 50 -0.64 5.25 0.96
N ASP A 51 -1.22 4.05 0.86
CA ASP A 51 -0.42 2.83 0.70
C ASP A 51 -1.19 1.78 -0.10
N ALA A 52 -0.54 1.22 -1.09
CA ALA A 52 -1.15 0.19 -1.95
C ALA A 52 -1.23 -1.17 -1.25
N GLY A 53 -0.51 -1.36 -0.15
CA GLY A 53 -0.41 -2.63 0.54
C GLY A 53 0.68 -3.53 -0.02
N MET A 54 0.82 -4.70 0.56
CA MET A 54 1.78 -5.69 0.10
C MET A 54 1.12 -6.80 -0.72
N CYS A 55 1.90 -7.48 -1.52
CA CYS A 55 1.53 -8.76 -2.11
C CYS A 55 2.14 -9.85 -1.23
N GLY A 56 1.32 -10.45 -0.35
CA GLY A 56 1.83 -11.40 0.62
C GLY A 56 0.76 -11.99 1.51
N ASP A 57 1.21 -12.79 2.46
CA ASP A 57 0.35 -13.44 3.43
C ASP A 57 -0.06 -12.44 4.54
N TYR A 58 -1.32 -12.10 4.58
CA TYR A 58 -1.88 -11.19 5.60
C TYR A 58 -2.26 -11.90 6.90
N ASN A 59 -2.19 -13.22 6.96
CA ASN A 59 -2.25 -13.95 8.23
C ASN A 59 -0.87 -13.98 8.88
N SER A 60 -0.34 -12.82 9.11
CA SER A 60 1.04 -12.56 9.52
C SER A 60 1.13 -11.22 10.24
N ILE A 61 2.31 -10.82 10.63
CA ILE A 61 2.56 -9.45 11.10
C ILE A 61 3.40 -8.77 10.04
N ILE A 62 2.77 -7.90 9.28
CA ILE A 62 3.36 -7.17 8.14
C ILE A 62 4.13 -8.08 7.16
N GLY A 63 3.64 -9.30 6.94
CA GLY A 63 4.26 -10.27 6.05
C GLY A 63 5.23 -11.24 6.70
N MET A 64 5.52 -11.07 7.99
CA MET A 64 6.44 -11.92 8.73
C MET A 64 5.70 -12.92 9.60
N ASN A 65 6.28 -14.09 9.82
CA ASN A 65 5.72 -15.08 10.74
C ASN A 65 5.50 -14.46 12.12
N LYS A 66 4.35 -14.79 12.73
CA LYS A 66 3.86 -14.12 13.94
C LYS A 66 4.68 -14.42 15.18
N GLU A 67 5.12 -15.67 15.35
CA GLU A 67 5.65 -16.15 16.62
C GLU A 67 6.89 -15.37 17.12
N PRO A 68 7.94 -15.16 16.32
CA PRO A 68 9.11 -14.42 16.80
C PRO A 68 8.79 -12.97 17.18
N ILE A 69 7.86 -12.35 16.41
CA ILE A 69 7.48 -10.97 16.64
C ILE A 69 6.65 -10.83 17.92
N LEU A 70 5.66 -11.72 18.11
CA LEU A 70 4.85 -11.75 19.33
C LEU A 70 5.70 -11.98 20.57
N GLU A 71 6.65 -12.92 20.50
CA GLU A 71 7.58 -13.18 21.59
C GLU A 71 8.36 -11.92 21.97
N ARG A 72 8.84 -11.17 20.98
CA ARG A 72 9.58 -9.93 21.22
C ARG A 72 8.70 -8.88 21.87
N PHE A 73 7.47 -8.68 21.39
CA PHE A 73 6.53 -7.72 22.00
C PHE A 73 6.12 -8.09 23.41
N LEU A 74 6.10 -9.38 23.74
CA LEU A 74 5.79 -9.88 25.08
C LEU A 74 7.01 -9.87 26.01
N GLY A 75 8.14 -9.35 25.57
CA GLY A 75 9.37 -9.29 26.36
C GLY A 75 10.08 -10.63 26.52
N MET A 76 9.74 -11.61 25.70
CA MET A 76 10.38 -12.92 25.71
C MET A 76 11.67 -12.91 24.88
N LYS A 77 12.66 -13.70 25.32
CA LYS A 77 13.86 -13.88 24.52
C LYS A 77 13.61 -14.90 23.42
N SER A 78 13.32 -14.41 22.22
CA SER A 78 13.19 -15.30 21.06
C SER A 78 14.57 -15.62 20.49
N LYS A 79 14.80 -16.91 20.24
CA LYS A 79 15.98 -17.39 19.50
C LYS A 79 15.67 -17.53 18.01
N THR A 80 14.42 -17.39 17.61
CA THR A 80 13.97 -17.55 16.23
C THR A 80 14.15 -16.24 15.48
N LYS A 81 14.78 -16.31 14.32
CA LYS A 81 14.93 -15.15 13.44
C LYS A 81 13.58 -14.81 12.77
N PHE A 82 13.44 -13.56 12.40
CA PHE A 82 12.31 -13.14 11.58
C PHE A 82 12.39 -13.81 10.21
N SER A 83 11.27 -14.29 9.74
CA SER A 83 11.16 -14.93 8.44
C SER A 83 9.83 -14.57 7.78
N PRO A 84 9.79 -14.49 6.43
CA PRO A 84 8.53 -14.23 5.72
C PRO A 84 7.51 -15.32 5.99
N ALA A 85 6.24 -14.91 6.11
CA ALA A 85 5.13 -15.85 6.14
C ALA A 85 4.89 -16.40 4.73
N LEU A 86 4.62 -17.70 4.63
CA LEU A 86 4.51 -18.42 3.36
C LEU A 86 3.12 -19.01 3.12
N GLY A 87 2.11 -18.47 3.77
CA GLY A 87 0.73 -18.89 3.56
C GLY A 87 0.13 -18.31 2.28
N GLU A 88 -1.19 -18.42 2.15
CA GLU A 88 -1.89 -17.91 0.98
C GLU A 88 -1.77 -16.40 0.88
N ALA A 89 -1.25 -15.92 -0.23
CA ALA A 89 -0.99 -14.50 -0.44
C ALA A 89 -2.23 -13.77 -0.96
N THR A 90 -2.41 -12.54 -0.50
CA THR A 90 -3.29 -11.56 -1.13
C THR A 90 -2.46 -10.66 -2.03
N LEU A 91 -2.92 -10.45 -3.24
CA LEU A 91 -2.37 -9.41 -4.12
C LEU A 91 -3.13 -8.11 -3.82
N CYS A 92 -2.44 -7.13 -3.28
CA CYS A 92 -2.96 -5.77 -3.14
C CYS A 92 -2.35 -4.86 -4.18
N GLY A 93 -3.15 -3.92 -4.68
CA GLY A 93 -2.69 -2.97 -5.67
C GLY A 93 -3.75 -1.93 -5.95
N VAL A 94 -3.53 -1.18 -7.00
CA VAL A 94 -4.46 -0.14 -7.43
C VAL A 94 -4.53 -0.11 -8.95
N VAL A 95 -5.75 0.01 -9.46
CA VAL A 95 -5.99 0.22 -10.90
C VAL A 95 -6.35 1.68 -11.12
N ILE A 96 -5.62 2.34 -11.99
CA ILE A 96 -5.82 3.75 -12.31
C ILE A 96 -6.07 3.87 -13.80
N GLU A 97 -7.18 4.49 -14.15
CA GLU A 97 -7.49 4.84 -15.53
C GLU A 97 -7.25 6.34 -15.71
N SER A 98 -6.41 6.68 -16.65
CA SER A 98 -6.08 8.08 -16.94
C SER A 98 -6.56 8.51 -18.33
N ASP A 99 -6.80 9.79 -18.48
CA ASP A 99 -7.11 10.40 -19.78
C ASP A 99 -5.84 10.52 -20.61
N SER A 100 -5.90 10.01 -21.84
CA SER A 100 -4.72 10.00 -22.74
C SER A 100 -4.31 11.39 -23.22
N GLU A 101 -5.22 12.35 -23.20
CA GLU A 101 -4.92 13.73 -23.63
C GLU A 101 -4.36 14.58 -22.50
N THR A 102 -4.95 14.48 -21.31
CA THR A 102 -4.53 15.30 -20.16
C THR A 102 -3.51 14.60 -19.27
N GLY A 103 -3.49 13.25 -19.26
CA GLY A 103 -2.70 12.46 -18.33
C GLY A 103 -3.25 12.40 -16.92
N LEU A 104 -4.38 13.06 -16.66
CA LEU A 104 -5.01 13.06 -15.33
C LEU A 104 -5.88 11.82 -15.14
N ALA A 105 -6.11 11.45 -13.89
CA ALA A 105 -6.87 10.27 -13.56
C ALA A 105 -8.37 10.47 -13.78
N LYS A 106 -9.00 9.43 -14.33
CA LYS A 106 -10.46 9.33 -14.41
C LYS A 106 -11.00 8.53 -13.25
N THR A 107 -10.35 7.42 -12.93
CA THR A 107 -10.76 6.50 -11.86
C THR A 107 -9.57 5.98 -11.10
N ILE A 108 -9.81 5.60 -9.85
CA ILE A 108 -8.88 4.84 -9.02
C ILE A 108 -9.67 3.73 -8.32
N GLU A 109 -9.17 2.52 -8.39
CA GLU A 109 -9.80 1.35 -7.79
C GLU A 109 -8.75 0.52 -7.05
N PRO A 110 -8.72 0.54 -5.71
CA PRO A 110 -7.92 -0.41 -4.94
C PRO A 110 -8.40 -1.84 -5.18
N ILE A 111 -7.46 -2.75 -5.38
CA ILE A 111 -7.77 -4.17 -5.59
C ILE A 111 -7.14 -5.04 -4.52
N LYS A 112 -7.86 -6.11 -4.17
CA LYS A 112 -7.42 -7.15 -3.24
C LYS A 112 -7.87 -8.49 -3.82
N ILE A 113 -6.93 -9.34 -4.18
CA ILE A 113 -7.22 -10.61 -4.85
C ILE A 113 -6.55 -11.75 -4.09
N GLY A 114 -7.33 -12.78 -3.78
CA GLY A 114 -6.86 -13.97 -3.08
C GLY A 114 -6.59 -13.75 -1.60
N GLY A 115 -6.24 -14.82 -0.89
CA GLY A 115 -5.87 -14.77 0.51
C GLY A 115 -6.93 -14.20 1.46
N VAL A 116 -6.46 -13.55 2.51
CA VAL A 116 -7.31 -13.07 3.62
C VAL A 116 -8.29 -11.98 3.16
N PHE A 117 -7.85 -11.08 2.29
CA PHE A 117 -8.68 -9.93 1.87
C PHE A 117 -9.37 -10.12 0.53
N GLY A 118 -8.98 -11.10 -0.25
CA GLY A 118 -9.42 -11.25 -1.62
C GLY A 118 -10.56 -12.24 -1.83
N LYS A 119 -11.33 -12.50 -0.83
CA LYS A 119 -12.43 -13.47 -0.90
C LYS A 119 -13.65 -12.95 -1.63
#